data_b5a089c71f53654c4dd7cb3327385c2e
#
_entry.id   b5a089c71f53654c4dd7cb3327385c2e
#
_cell.length_a   1.000
_cell.length_b   1.000
_cell.length_c   1.000
_cell.angle_alpha   90.00
_cell.angle_beta   90.00
_cell.angle_gamma   90.00
#
_symmetry.space_group_name_H-M   'P 1'
#
loop_
_entity.id
_entity.type
_entity.pdbx_description
1 polymer ?
#
loop_
_entity_poly.entity_id
_entity_poly.type
_entity_poly.pdbx_seq_one_letter_code
_entity_poly.pdbx_strand_id
1 'polypeptide(L)'
;MTDVLAPLLALPGVEAAVAEARTAVDGLLSHRVLRWGSAEVTAESALRGARASAELEGAGIELERLRGQLMAGGTVTLPSKDERGARLVEGAVRLHADLGQVLVSWRHSPRQALARLHVLAASEVVPDADALGRPRPAGAPYDDPLALGPAPDPLEVAARLDGLARVLVAGTSAPAVVVSAVVHVELMALRPFGTADGLVARAAARLVLVDRGLDPKAVSAPEVGHAELHRDYPEALRAYVAGGPSGVARWVVHCATAVSLGAREGLAVCEAIRRGQS
;
A
#
# COMPACT_ATOMS: atom_id res chain seq x y z
N MET A 1 0.56 -10.72 -26.80
CA MET A 1 1.39 -9.73 -26.04
C MET A 1 2.20 -10.54 -25.04
N THR A 2 3.51 -10.36 -24.97
CA THR A 2 4.36 -11.09 -24.02
C THR A 2 4.05 -10.63 -22.60
N ASP A 3 3.86 -11.57 -21.67
CA ASP A 3 3.66 -11.28 -20.24
C ASP A 3 4.99 -10.78 -19.62
N VAL A 4 5.04 -9.49 -19.33
CA VAL A 4 6.27 -8.84 -18.86
C VAL A 4 6.53 -9.05 -17.36
N LEU A 5 5.53 -9.47 -16.59
CA LEU A 5 5.66 -9.68 -15.15
C LEU A 5 5.90 -11.15 -14.76
N ALA A 6 5.42 -12.09 -15.55
CA ALA A 6 5.60 -13.52 -15.27
C ALA A 6 7.08 -13.93 -15.06
N PRO A 7 8.06 -13.43 -15.85
CA PRO A 7 9.47 -13.79 -15.65
C PRO A 7 10.05 -13.34 -14.30
N LEU A 8 9.45 -12.38 -13.61
CA LEU A 8 9.95 -11.89 -12.31
C LEU A 8 9.90 -12.97 -11.23
N LEU A 9 9.02 -13.97 -11.37
CA LEU A 9 8.95 -15.10 -10.44
C LEU A 9 10.24 -15.93 -10.42
N ALA A 10 10.94 -16.00 -11.56
CA ALA A 10 12.18 -16.76 -11.67
C ALA A 10 13.42 -16.04 -11.11
N LEU A 11 13.28 -14.80 -10.63
CA LEU A 11 14.38 -14.09 -10.00
C LEU A 11 14.79 -14.75 -8.67
N PRO A 12 16.08 -14.65 -8.26
CA PRO A 12 16.59 -15.31 -7.07
C PRO A 12 15.77 -15.01 -5.81
N GLY A 13 15.30 -16.06 -5.13
CA GLY A 13 14.55 -15.97 -3.87
C GLY A 13 13.07 -15.56 -4.00
N VAL A 14 12.63 -15.10 -5.18
CA VAL A 14 11.26 -14.58 -5.36
C VAL A 14 10.22 -15.69 -5.23
N GLU A 15 10.41 -16.83 -5.90
CA GLU A 15 9.44 -17.93 -5.86
C GLU A 15 9.20 -18.45 -4.44
N ALA A 16 10.26 -18.65 -3.68
CA ALA A 16 10.19 -19.13 -2.29
C ALA A 16 9.45 -18.12 -1.39
N ALA A 17 9.79 -16.82 -1.50
CA ALA A 17 9.18 -15.77 -0.71
C ALA A 17 7.68 -15.60 -1.05
N VAL A 18 7.31 -15.68 -2.33
CA VAL A 18 5.91 -15.61 -2.80
C VAL A 18 5.11 -16.81 -2.28
N ALA A 19 5.70 -18.02 -2.29
CA ALA A 19 5.05 -19.21 -1.75
C ALA A 19 4.83 -19.11 -0.23
N GLU A 20 5.78 -18.56 0.51
CA GLU A 20 5.65 -18.32 1.95
C GLU A 20 4.52 -17.28 2.23
N ALA A 21 4.51 -16.18 1.50
CA ALA A 21 3.47 -15.16 1.62
C ALA A 21 2.06 -15.73 1.37
N ARG A 22 1.92 -16.54 0.32
CA ARG A 22 0.66 -17.23 0.02
C ARG A 22 0.25 -18.14 1.18
N THR A 23 1.16 -18.97 1.67
CA THR A 23 0.89 -19.88 2.80
C THR A 23 0.43 -19.11 4.05
N ALA A 24 1.07 -17.98 4.35
CA ALA A 24 0.69 -17.15 5.49
C ALA A 24 -0.72 -16.56 5.34
N VAL A 25 -1.07 -16.06 4.14
CA VAL A 25 -2.40 -15.51 3.87
C VAL A 25 -3.47 -16.61 3.84
N ASP A 26 -3.19 -17.78 3.23
CA ASP A 26 -4.12 -18.92 3.22
C ASP A 26 -4.38 -19.40 4.67
N GLY A 27 -3.37 -19.40 5.53
CA GLY A 27 -3.49 -19.68 6.96
C GLY A 27 -4.43 -18.69 7.68
N LEU A 28 -4.27 -17.39 7.41
CA LEU A 28 -5.16 -16.35 7.93
C LEU A 28 -6.60 -16.56 7.43
N LEU A 29 -6.79 -16.74 6.11
CA LEU A 29 -8.11 -16.88 5.51
C LEU A 29 -8.86 -18.14 5.99
N SER A 30 -8.16 -19.17 6.45
CA SER A 30 -8.74 -20.38 7.04
C SER A 30 -9.27 -20.18 8.47
N HIS A 31 -8.93 -19.03 9.12
CA HIS A 31 -9.29 -18.82 10.51
C HIS A 31 -10.82 -18.72 10.71
N ARG A 32 -11.34 -19.46 11.71
CA ARG A 32 -12.79 -19.60 11.94
C ARG A 32 -13.54 -18.27 12.18
N VAL A 33 -12.88 -17.28 12.78
CA VAL A 33 -13.46 -15.94 13.03
C VAL A 33 -13.93 -15.28 11.74
N LEU A 34 -13.24 -15.51 10.62
CA LEU A 34 -13.60 -14.93 9.32
C LEU A 34 -14.91 -15.47 8.71
N ARG A 35 -15.54 -16.45 9.36
CA ARG A 35 -16.89 -16.95 8.96
C ARG A 35 -18.01 -16.06 9.48
N TRP A 36 -17.80 -15.35 10.60
CA TRP A 36 -18.81 -14.52 11.25
C TRP A 36 -18.34 -13.10 11.59
N GLY A 37 -17.06 -12.88 11.87
CA GLY A 37 -16.46 -11.59 12.24
C GLY A 37 -15.58 -10.96 11.14
N SER A 38 -15.75 -11.34 9.87
CA SER A 38 -14.91 -10.87 8.78
C SER A 38 -14.89 -9.34 8.66
N ALA A 39 -16.03 -8.69 8.83
CA ALA A 39 -16.13 -7.22 8.72
C ALA A 39 -15.32 -6.51 9.81
N GLU A 40 -15.34 -7.03 11.04
CA GLU A 40 -14.58 -6.49 12.16
C GLU A 40 -13.07 -6.66 11.93
N VAL A 41 -12.63 -7.86 11.48
CA VAL A 41 -11.22 -8.10 11.14
C VAL A 41 -10.77 -7.18 10.00
N THR A 42 -11.60 -6.97 8.97
CA THR A 42 -11.31 -6.06 7.85
C THR A 42 -11.17 -4.62 8.34
N ALA A 43 -12.07 -4.14 9.20
CA ALA A 43 -12.01 -2.79 9.75
C ALA A 43 -10.75 -2.59 10.61
N GLU A 44 -10.43 -3.56 11.46
CA GLU A 44 -9.22 -3.52 12.30
C GLU A 44 -7.94 -3.57 11.45
N SER A 45 -7.89 -4.42 10.42
CA SER A 45 -6.79 -4.47 9.46
C SER A 45 -6.63 -3.15 8.70
N ALA A 46 -7.75 -2.50 8.33
CA ALA A 46 -7.73 -1.19 7.68
C ALA A 46 -7.14 -0.11 8.60
N LEU A 47 -7.55 -0.06 9.87
CA LEU A 47 -7.04 0.89 10.85
C LEU A 47 -5.54 0.71 11.12
N ARG A 48 -5.09 -0.54 11.33
CA ARG A 48 -3.67 -0.87 11.53
C ARG A 48 -2.84 -0.56 10.30
N GLY A 49 -3.34 -0.89 9.11
CA GLY A 49 -2.70 -0.56 7.83
C GLY A 49 -2.58 0.95 7.63
N ALA A 50 -3.65 1.71 7.92
CA ALA A 50 -3.64 3.18 7.84
C ALA A 50 -2.58 3.79 8.76
N ARG A 51 -2.54 3.36 10.04
CA ARG A 51 -1.54 3.81 11.01
C ARG A 51 -0.11 3.51 10.53
N ALA A 52 0.15 2.27 10.15
CA ALA A 52 1.48 1.85 9.69
C ALA A 52 1.89 2.58 8.41
N SER A 53 0.95 2.78 7.48
CA SER A 53 1.21 3.53 6.26
C SER A 53 1.57 4.99 6.54
N ALA A 54 0.88 5.65 7.47
CA ALA A 54 1.21 7.02 7.89
C ALA A 54 2.56 7.09 8.64
N GLU A 55 2.89 6.10 9.46
CA GLU A 55 4.19 5.99 10.13
C GLU A 55 5.34 5.94 9.13
N LEU A 56 5.20 5.22 8.02
CA LEU A 56 6.18 5.17 6.92
C LEU A 56 6.35 6.53 6.19
N GLU A 57 5.38 7.44 6.31
CA GLU A 57 5.49 8.84 5.87
C GLU A 57 6.06 9.78 6.96
N GLY A 58 6.47 9.22 8.10
CA GLY A 58 6.97 9.99 9.24
C GLY A 58 5.89 10.49 10.21
N ALA A 59 4.62 10.16 9.97
CA ALA A 59 3.47 10.57 10.79
C ALA A 59 3.07 9.48 11.80
N GLY A 60 3.92 9.25 12.81
CA GLY A 60 3.72 8.19 13.81
C GLY A 60 2.66 8.55 14.87
N ILE A 61 1.76 7.61 15.14
CA ILE A 61 0.77 7.68 16.22
C ILE A 61 0.55 6.28 16.80
N GLU A 62 0.37 6.20 18.13
CA GLU A 62 -0.01 4.94 18.79
C GLU A 62 -1.42 4.51 18.39
N LEU A 63 -1.62 3.20 18.18
CA LEU A 63 -2.89 2.65 17.66
C LEU A 63 -4.08 3.00 18.55
N GLU A 64 -3.97 2.81 19.87
CA GLU A 64 -5.05 3.08 20.81
C GLU A 64 -5.37 4.57 20.90
N ARG A 65 -4.37 5.44 20.76
CA ARG A 65 -4.59 6.88 20.68
C ARG A 65 -5.36 7.25 19.41
N LEU A 66 -4.97 6.71 18.26
CA LEU A 66 -5.69 6.92 17.00
C LEU A 66 -7.14 6.45 17.11
N ARG A 67 -7.34 5.24 17.63
CA ARG A 67 -8.67 4.66 17.85
C ARG A 67 -9.54 5.57 18.73
N GLY A 68 -9.02 6.00 19.88
CA GLY A 68 -9.73 6.89 20.80
C GLY A 68 -10.14 8.20 20.16
N GLN A 69 -9.26 8.84 19.37
CA GLN A 69 -9.56 10.09 18.68
C GLN A 69 -10.64 9.91 17.60
N LEU A 70 -10.58 8.83 16.82
CA LEU A 70 -11.59 8.52 15.80
C LEU A 70 -12.97 8.23 16.42
N MET A 71 -13.01 7.47 17.51
CA MET A 71 -14.26 7.18 18.22
C MET A 71 -14.89 8.42 18.85
N ALA A 72 -14.08 9.38 19.28
CA ALA A 72 -14.56 10.67 19.79
C ALA A 72 -15.07 11.62 18.69
N GLY A 73 -14.92 11.24 17.41
CA GLY A 73 -15.29 12.10 16.27
C GLY A 73 -14.46 13.36 16.16
N GLY A 74 -13.29 13.40 16.79
CA GLY A 74 -12.36 14.51 16.80
C GLY A 74 -11.34 14.48 15.66
N THR A 75 -10.65 15.60 15.45
CA THR A 75 -9.50 15.70 14.55
C THR A 75 -8.31 14.94 15.12
N VAL A 76 -7.56 14.26 14.27
CA VAL A 76 -6.34 13.57 14.68
C VAL A 76 -5.27 14.58 15.09
N THR A 77 -4.65 14.32 16.24
CA THR A 77 -3.52 15.12 16.75
C THR A 77 -2.34 14.22 17.09
N LEU A 78 -1.15 14.59 16.62
CA LEU A 78 0.07 13.86 16.91
C LEU A 78 0.75 14.36 18.21
N PRO A 79 1.51 13.49 18.91
CA PRO A 79 2.34 13.92 20.05
C PRO A 79 3.36 14.98 19.66
N SER A 80 3.87 14.93 18.43
CA SER A 80 4.82 15.89 17.84
C SER A 80 4.21 17.26 17.54
N LYS A 81 2.87 17.41 17.61
CA LYS A 81 2.12 18.58 17.15
C LYS A 81 2.32 18.91 15.66
N ASP A 82 2.74 17.93 14.87
CA ASP A 82 2.84 18.04 13.41
C ASP A 82 1.45 17.98 12.80
N GLU A 83 0.91 19.13 12.41
CA GLU A 83 -0.41 19.24 11.80
C GLU A 83 -0.47 18.57 10.42
N ARG A 84 0.61 18.68 9.62
CA ARG A 84 0.67 18.04 8.31
C ARG A 84 0.67 16.52 8.44
N GLY A 85 1.46 15.99 9.36
CA GLY A 85 1.47 14.57 9.70
C GLY A 85 0.12 14.08 10.20
N ALA A 86 -0.58 14.85 11.04
CA ALA A 86 -1.92 14.52 11.49
C ALA A 86 -2.91 14.37 10.32
N ARG A 87 -2.88 15.31 9.35
CA ARG A 87 -3.70 15.24 8.14
C ARG A 87 -3.34 14.05 7.24
N LEU A 88 -2.06 13.66 7.19
CA LEU A 88 -1.65 12.42 6.49
C LEU A 88 -2.22 11.17 7.16
N VAL A 89 -2.26 11.12 8.51
CA VAL A 89 -2.92 10.03 9.25
C VAL A 89 -4.40 9.98 8.91
N GLU A 90 -5.11 11.09 8.94
CA GLU A 90 -6.53 11.17 8.56
C GLU A 90 -6.75 10.72 7.11
N GLY A 91 -5.88 11.17 6.19
CA GLY A 91 -5.88 10.73 4.79
C GLY A 91 -5.68 9.22 4.64
N ALA A 92 -4.74 8.64 5.39
CA ALA A 92 -4.52 7.20 5.41
C ALA A 92 -5.76 6.44 5.92
N VAL A 93 -6.42 6.93 6.96
CA VAL A 93 -7.65 6.33 7.50
C VAL A 93 -8.77 6.38 6.45
N ARG A 94 -9.04 7.56 5.85
CA ARG A 94 -10.05 7.69 4.79
C ARG A 94 -9.78 6.75 3.62
N LEU A 95 -8.53 6.69 3.18
CA LEU A 95 -8.10 5.86 2.06
C LEU A 95 -8.33 4.37 2.34
N HIS A 96 -7.92 3.86 3.51
CA HIS A 96 -8.09 2.45 3.86
C HIS A 96 -9.56 2.08 4.09
N ALA A 97 -10.38 2.98 4.61
CA ALA A 97 -11.81 2.77 4.77
C ALA A 97 -12.55 2.66 3.42
N ASP A 98 -12.06 3.36 2.38
CA ASP A 98 -12.73 3.45 1.07
C ASP A 98 -12.18 2.46 0.02
N LEU A 99 -11.20 1.60 0.37
CA LEU A 99 -10.56 0.66 -0.56
C LEU A 99 -11.56 -0.21 -1.31
N GLY A 100 -12.59 -0.69 -0.65
CA GLY A 100 -13.64 -1.51 -1.28
C GLY A 100 -14.38 -0.78 -2.39
N GLN A 101 -14.60 0.52 -2.26
CA GLN A 101 -15.24 1.35 -3.28
C GLN A 101 -14.31 1.63 -4.45
N VAL A 102 -13.02 1.85 -4.17
CA VAL A 102 -12.01 2.08 -5.20
C VAL A 102 -11.77 0.82 -6.05
N LEU A 103 -11.94 -0.36 -5.48
CA LEU A 103 -11.76 -1.64 -6.18
C LEU A 103 -12.60 -1.75 -7.47
N VAL A 104 -13.79 -1.17 -7.48
CA VAL A 104 -14.66 -1.19 -8.67
C VAL A 104 -14.00 -0.47 -9.85
N SER A 105 -13.45 0.72 -9.61
CA SER A 105 -12.75 1.50 -10.65
C SER A 105 -11.37 0.91 -10.97
N TRP A 106 -10.71 0.28 -10.00
CA TRP A 106 -9.40 -0.36 -10.19
C TRP A 106 -9.37 -1.35 -11.35
N ARG A 107 -10.40 -2.18 -11.45
CA ARG A 107 -10.52 -3.25 -12.47
C ARG A 107 -10.59 -2.74 -13.90
N HIS A 108 -11.15 -1.56 -14.10
CA HIS A 108 -11.46 -1.05 -15.44
C HIS A 108 -10.64 0.19 -15.80
N SER A 109 -10.28 0.98 -14.81
CA SER A 109 -9.61 2.27 -14.98
C SER A 109 -8.60 2.53 -13.87
N PRO A 110 -7.47 1.78 -13.83
CA PRO A 110 -6.48 1.90 -12.74
C PRO A 110 -6.01 3.34 -12.51
N ARG A 111 -5.86 4.14 -13.57
CA ARG A 111 -5.46 5.55 -13.44
C ARG A 111 -6.50 6.39 -12.70
N GLN A 112 -7.79 6.16 -12.94
CA GLN A 112 -8.86 6.85 -12.20
C GLN A 112 -8.90 6.40 -10.74
N ALA A 113 -8.67 5.10 -10.50
CA ALA A 113 -8.54 4.58 -9.15
C ALA A 113 -7.37 5.22 -8.40
N LEU A 114 -6.19 5.36 -9.02
CA LEU A 114 -5.04 6.05 -8.44
C LEU A 114 -5.35 7.52 -8.14
N ALA A 115 -6.02 8.21 -9.04
CA ALA A 115 -6.48 9.59 -8.80
C ALA A 115 -7.43 9.67 -7.59
N ARG A 116 -8.37 8.73 -7.47
CA ARG A 116 -9.29 8.65 -6.30
C ARG A 116 -8.53 8.36 -5.00
N LEU A 117 -7.57 7.43 -5.01
CA LEU A 117 -6.72 7.16 -3.85
C LEU A 117 -5.97 8.42 -3.40
N HIS A 118 -5.41 9.19 -4.35
CA HIS A 118 -4.73 10.44 -4.02
C HIS A 118 -5.69 11.48 -3.43
N VAL A 119 -6.90 11.64 -3.98
CA VAL A 119 -7.92 12.53 -3.39
C VAL A 119 -8.21 12.15 -1.95
N LEU A 120 -8.40 10.86 -1.65
CA LEU A 120 -8.66 10.37 -0.29
C LEU A 120 -7.48 10.62 0.66
N ALA A 121 -6.26 10.41 0.17
CA ALA A 121 -5.05 10.56 0.97
C ALA A 121 -4.68 12.03 1.24
N ALA A 122 -4.88 12.92 0.26
CA ALA A 122 -4.22 14.22 0.22
C ALA A 122 -5.16 15.43 0.31
N SER A 123 -6.48 15.25 0.38
CA SER A 123 -7.46 16.35 0.36
C SER A 123 -7.24 17.42 1.43
N GLU A 124 -6.68 17.06 2.59
CA GLU A 124 -6.38 18.00 3.67
C GLU A 124 -4.91 18.48 3.67
N VAL A 125 -4.07 17.93 2.77
CA VAL A 125 -2.63 18.24 2.71
C VAL A 125 -2.29 19.10 1.51
N VAL A 126 -2.99 18.90 0.38
CA VAL A 126 -2.80 19.66 -0.85
C VAL A 126 -3.72 20.88 -0.82
N PRO A 127 -3.16 22.11 -0.80
CA PRO A 127 -3.98 23.33 -0.73
C PRO A 127 -4.80 23.62 -1.99
N ASP A 128 -4.26 23.24 -3.15
CA ASP A 128 -4.91 23.45 -4.45
C ASP A 128 -5.79 22.25 -4.80
N ALA A 129 -7.11 22.44 -4.70
CA ALA A 129 -8.07 21.39 -5.02
C ALA A 129 -7.97 20.91 -6.48
N ASP A 130 -7.50 21.75 -7.41
CA ASP A 130 -7.31 21.39 -8.81
C ASP A 130 -6.11 20.46 -9.03
N ALA A 131 -5.17 20.39 -8.09
CA ALA A 131 -4.05 19.46 -8.12
C ALA A 131 -4.43 18.05 -7.63
N LEU A 132 -5.54 17.90 -6.88
CA LEU A 132 -5.95 16.62 -6.33
C LEU A 132 -6.28 15.60 -7.42
N GLY A 133 -5.67 14.43 -7.33
CA GLY A 133 -5.87 13.33 -8.28
C GLY A 133 -5.21 13.56 -9.65
N ARG A 134 -4.48 14.65 -9.84
CA ARG A 134 -3.76 14.95 -11.08
C ARG A 134 -2.25 14.71 -10.94
N PRO A 135 -1.60 14.15 -11.95
CA PRO A 135 -0.15 14.05 -11.95
C PRO A 135 0.49 15.44 -11.82
N ARG A 136 1.58 15.50 -11.04
CA ARG A 136 2.34 16.74 -10.85
C ARG A 136 2.86 17.31 -12.17
N PRO A 137 2.80 18.63 -12.38
CA PRO A 137 3.40 19.26 -13.55
C PRO A 137 4.93 19.33 -13.44
N ALA A 138 5.57 19.67 -14.56
CA ALA A 138 7.02 19.87 -14.60
C ALA A 138 7.46 20.96 -13.62
N GLY A 139 8.55 20.69 -12.88
CA GLY A 139 9.10 21.62 -11.89
C GLY A 139 8.30 21.75 -10.59
N ALA A 140 7.17 21.05 -10.45
CA ALA A 140 6.45 21.02 -9.18
C ALA A 140 7.28 20.35 -8.09
N PRO A 141 7.21 20.85 -6.85
CA PRO A 141 7.84 20.19 -5.70
C PRO A 141 7.20 18.81 -5.45
N TYR A 142 7.96 17.92 -4.83
CA TYR A 142 7.49 16.61 -4.42
C TYR A 142 8.15 16.18 -3.11
N ASP A 143 7.43 15.37 -2.35
CA ASP A 143 7.94 14.75 -1.13
C ASP A 143 8.86 13.57 -1.47
N ASP A 144 9.98 13.45 -0.76
CA ASP A 144 10.88 12.29 -0.85
C ASP A 144 11.35 11.84 0.54
N PRO A 145 10.42 11.37 1.40
CA PRO A 145 10.75 11.03 2.79
C PRO A 145 11.75 9.87 2.92
N LEU A 146 11.90 9.06 1.86
CA LEU A 146 12.79 7.90 1.83
C LEU A 146 14.11 8.15 1.10
N ALA A 147 14.34 9.38 0.62
CA ALA A 147 15.53 9.77 -0.13
C ALA A 147 15.82 8.85 -1.32
N LEU A 148 14.81 8.68 -2.19
CA LEU A 148 14.91 7.87 -3.40
C LEU A 148 15.63 8.60 -4.55
N GLY A 149 15.91 9.89 -4.38
CA GLY A 149 16.57 10.73 -5.38
C GLY A 149 15.60 11.44 -6.32
N PRO A 150 16.08 11.98 -7.46
CA PRO A 150 15.24 12.76 -8.37
C PRO A 150 14.05 11.97 -8.90
N ALA A 151 12.85 12.57 -8.83
CA ALA A 151 11.68 11.98 -9.48
C ALA A 151 11.78 12.14 -11.00
N PRO A 152 11.29 11.16 -11.80
CA PRO A 152 11.27 11.25 -13.25
C PRO A 152 10.46 12.46 -13.74
N ASP A 153 10.72 12.88 -15.00
CA ASP A 153 9.95 13.96 -15.60
C ASP A 153 8.48 13.55 -15.86
N PRO A 154 7.56 14.50 -16.02
CA PRO A 154 6.14 14.20 -16.19
C PRO A 154 5.80 13.35 -17.42
N LEU A 155 6.57 13.41 -18.50
CA LEU A 155 6.34 12.58 -19.69
C LEU A 155 6.70 11.13 -19.41
N GLU A 156 7.81 10.89 -18.73
CA GLU A 156 8.20 9.55 -18.28
C GLU A 156 7.16 9.02 -17.27
N VAL A 157 6.74 9.83 -16.29
CA VAL A 157 5.69 9.47 -15.33
C VAL A 157 4.42 9.05 -16.06
N ALA A 158 3.94 9.85 -17.02
CA ALA A 158 2.74 9.53 -17.79
C ALA A 158 2.89 8.22 -18.59
N ALA A 159 4.01 8.04 -19.28
CA ALA A 159 4.26 6.84 -20.09
C ALA A 159 4.32 5.57 -19.24
N ARG A 160 4.99 5.61 -18.08
CA ARG A 160 5.10 4.45 -17.18
C ARG A 160 3.77 4.13 -16.48
N LEU A 161 3.00 5.14 -16.05
CA LEU A 161 1.65 4.93 -15.51
C LEU A 161 0.70 4.32 -16.56
N ASP A 162 0.80 4.75 -17.83
CA ASP A 162 0.03 4.15 -18.92
C ASP A 162 0.46 2.71 -19.19
N GLY A 163 1.77 2.43 -19.13
CA GLY A 163 2.31 1.08 -19.21
C GLY A 163 1.78 0.17 -18.10
N LEU A 164 1.85 0.64 -16.86
CA LEU A 164 1.35 -0.06 -15.68
C LEU A 164 -0.15 -0.34 -15.80
N ALA A 165 -0.95 0.67 -16.15
CA ALA A 165 -2.40 0.52 -16.32
C ALA A 165 -2.75 -0.50 -17.40
N ARG A 166 -2.03 -0.50 -18.54
CA ARG A 166 -2.23 -1.50 -19.61
C ARG A 166 -1.94 -2.92 -19.13
N VAL A 167 -0.87 -3.13 -18.37
CA VAL A 167 -0.54 -4.46 -17.81
C VAL A 167 -1.62 -4.93 -16.84
N LEU A 168 -2.11 -4.04 -15.97
CA LEU A 168 -3.16 -4.37 -15.01
C LEU A 168 -4.48 -4.74 -15.69
N VAL A 169 -4.90 -4.00 -16.71
CA VAL A 169 -6.15 -4.26 -17.45
C VAL A 169 -6.03 -5.49 -18.36
N ALA A 170 -4.89 -5.68 -19.03
CA ALA A 170 -4.67 -6.84 -19.89
C ALA A 170 -4.55 -8.15 -19.10
N GLY A 171 -4.19 -8.06 -17.82
CA GLY A 171 -3.91 -9.20 -16.98
C GLY A 171 -2.50 -9.77 -17.20
N THR A 172 -2.05 -10.56 -16.23
CA THR A 172 -0.75 -11.25 -16.21
C THR A 172 -0.89 -12.56 -15.45
N SER A 173 -0.10 -13.56 -15.80
CA SER A 173 0.01 -14.83 -15.06
C SER A 173 0.90 -14.74 -13.81
N ALA A 174 1.58 -13.59 -13.60
CA ALA A 174 2.38 -13.37 -12.42
C ALA A 174 1.54 -13.46 -11.13
N PRO A 175 2.07 -14.03 -10.04
CA PRO A 175 1.38 -14.08 -8.75
C PRO A 175 0.98 -12.69 -8.22
N ALA A 176 -0.11 -12.64 -7.45
CA ALA A 176 -0.63 -11.38 -6.88
C ALA A 176 0.43 -10.58 -6.13
N VAL A 177 1.30 -11.23 -5.36
CA VAL A 177 2.40 -10.60 -4.61
C VAL A 177 3.39 -9.90 -5.54
N VAL A 178 3.75 -10.54 -6.67
CA VAL A 178 4.66 -9.95 -7.66
C VAL A 178 4.03 -8.70 -8.28
N VAL A 179 2.77 -8.78 -8.70
CA VAL A 179 2.05 -7.64 -9.28
C VAL A 179 1.90 -6.51 -8.27
N SER A 180 1.54 -6.83 -7.03
CA SER A 180 1.45 -5.88 -5.92
C SER A 180 2.79 -5.16 -5.68
N ALA A 181 3.89 -5.90 -5.64
CA ALA A 181 5.22 -5.34 -5.49
C ALA A 181 5.60 -4.38 -6.63
N VAL A 182 5.28 -4.73 -7.88
CA VAL A 182 5.55 -3.87 -9.04
C VAL A 182 4.72 -2.59 -8.97
N VAL A 183 3.42 -2.68 -8.68
CA VAL A 183 2.55 -1.49 -8.52
C VAL A 183 3.09 -0.57 -7.43
N HIS A 184 3.44 -1.14 -6.29
CA HIS A 184 3.97 -0.39 -5.15
C HIS A 184 5.23 0.40 -5.54
N VAL A 185 6.24 -0.30 -6.07
CA VAL A 185 7.53 0.33 -6.35
C VAL A 185 7.48 1.32 -7.52
N GLU A 186 6.68 1.05 -8.55
CA GLU A 186 6.50 2.00 -9.64
C GLU A 186 5.92 3.32 -9.13
N LEU A 187 4.89 3.28 -8.29
CA LEU A 187 4.30 4.49 -7.72
C LEU A 187 5.27 5.22 -6.78
N MET A 188 6.06 4.49 -5.98
CA MET A 188 7.10 5.07 -5.14
C MET A 188 8.22 5.73 -5.96
N ALA A 189 8.66 5.09 -7.03
CA ALA A 189 9.72 5.63 -7.89
C ALA A 189 9.24 6.83 -8.72
N LEU A 190 8.00 6.77 -9.22
CA LEU A 190 7.43 7.83 -10.08
C LEU A 190 6.99 9.07 -9.29
N ARG A 191 6.49 8.89 -8.07
CA ARG A 191 5.90 9.98 -7.27
C ARG A 191 4.95 10.84 -8.12
N PRO A 192 3.90 10.21 -8.71
CA PRO A 192 3.10 10.84 -9.75
C PRO A 192 2.35 12.08 -9.28
N PHE A 193 2.02 12.18 -7.99
CA PHE A 193 1.24 13.30 -7.44
C PHE A 193 2.12 14.29 -6.67
N GLY A 194 3.33 13.90 -6.27
CA GLY A 194 4.27 14.72 -5.52
C GLY A 194 3.97 14.83 -4.03
N THR A 195 2.79 14.39 -3.58
CA THR A 195 2.39 14.40 -2.17
C THR A 195 1.61 13.14 -1.84
N ALA A 196 1.83 12.55 -0.67
CA ALA A 196 1.17 11.32 -0.20
C ALA A 196 1.31 10.12 -1.17
N ASP A 197 2.30 10.14 -2.05
CA ASP A 197 2.53 9.07 -3.03
C ASP A 197 2.79 7.72 -2.36
N GLY A 198 3.41 7.69 -1.18
CA GLY A 198 3.61 6.48 -0.42
C GLY A 198 2.31 5.88 0.10
N LEU A 199 1.38 6.70 0.58
CA LEU A 199 0.04 6.25 0.99
C LEU A 199 -0.69 5.62 -0.20
N VAL A 200 -0.65 6.30 -1.36
CA VAL A 200 -1.27 5.81 -2.61
C VAL A 200 -0.63 4.50 -3.07
N ALA A 201 0.70 4.41 -3.05
CA ALA A 201 1.45 3.24 -3.50
C ALA A 201 1.11 1.98 -2.70
N ARG A 202 1.11 2.08 -1.36
CA ARG A 202 0.76 0.96 -0.47
C ARG A 202 -0.70 0.55 -0.59
N ALA A 203 -1.60 1.51 -0.69
CA ALA A 203 -3.02 1.23 -0.91
C ALA A 203 -3.30 0.56 -2.27
N ALA A 204 -2.65 1.02 -3.34
CA ALA A 204 -2.74 0.40 -4.66
C ALA A 204 -2.17 -1.04 -4.64
N ALA A 205 -1.07 -1.27 -3.93
CA ALA A 205 -0.51 -2.60 -3.73
C ALA A 205 -1.52 -3.53 -3.02
N ARG A 206 -2.19 -3.04 -1.98
CA ARG A 206 -3.24 -3.78 -1.27
C ARG A 206 -4.44 -4.08 -2.17
N LEU A 207 -4.88 -3.12 -2.99
CA LEU A 207 -5.94 -3.36 -3.99
C LEU A 207 -5.60 -4.50 -4.95
N VAL A 208 -4.34 -4.62 -5.36
CA VAL A 208 -3.89 -5.76 -6.19
C VAL A 208 -4.07 -7.08 -5.46
N LEU A 209 -3.71 -7.18 -4.18
CA LEU A 209 -3.86 -8.42 -3.40
C LEU A 209 -5.33 -8.83 -3.30
N VAL A 210 -6.24 -7.85 -3.12
CA VAL A 210 -7.69 -8.06 -3.08
C VAL A 210 -8.22 -8.47 -4.45
N ASP A 211 -7.92 -7.70 -5.48
CA ASP A 211 -8.44 -7.87 -6.84
C ASP A 211 -8.02 -9.20 -7.46
N ARG A 212 -6.77 -9.61 -7.20
CA ARG A 212 -6.23 -10.88 -7.70
C ARG A 212 -6.51 -12.09 -6.81
N GLY A 213 -7.32 -11.90 -5.76
CA GLY A 213 -7.86 -12.97 -4.94
C GLY A 213 -6.88 -13.62 -3.96
N LEU A 214 -5.73 -13.00 -3.68
CA LEU A 214 -4.84 -13.47 -2.62
C LEU A 214 -5.44 -13.16 -1.25
N ASP A 215 -5.91 -11.94 -1.02
CA ASP A 215 -6.58 -11.50 0.21
C ASP A 215 -7.93 -10.84 -0.12
N PRO A 216 -8.93 -11.61 -0.60
CA PRO A 216 -10.19 -11.05 -1.11
C PRO A 216 -11.04 -10.35 -0.03
N LYS A 217 -10.70 -10.54 1.24
CA LYS A 217 -11.38 -9.91 2.38
C LYS A 217 -10.62 -8.70 2.94
N ALA A 218 -9.44 -8.39 2.41
CA ALA A 218 -8.56 -7.33 2.91
C ALA A 218 -8.28 -7.45 4.42
N VAL A 219 -8.06 -8.65 4.92
CA VAL A 219 -7.83 -8.95 6.33
C VAL A 219 -6.36 -8.99 6.74
N SER A 220 -5.43 -9.07 5.78
CA SER A 220 -4.02 -8.85 6.02
C SER A 220 -3.70 -7.35 6.02
N ALA A 221 -2.65 -6.96 6.72
CA ALA A 221 -2.16 -5.57 6.77
C ALA A 221 -0.69 -5.49 6.31
N PRO A 222 -0.40 -5.60 5.00
CA PRO A 222 0.98 -5.56 4.49
C PRO A 222 1.73 -4.29 4.91
N GLU A 223 1.04 -3.19 5.14
CA GLU A 223 1.60 -1.92 5.60
C GLU A 223 2.28 -2.07 6.97
N VAL A 224 1.71 -2.90 7.86
CA VAL A 224 2.32 -3.25 9.15
C VAL A 224 3.61 -4.02 8.92
N GLY A 225 3.63 -4.98 7.98
CA GLY A 225 4.85 -5.70 7.62
C GLY A 225 5.94 -4.79 7.08
N HIS A 226 5.60 -3.80 6.24
CA HIS A 226 6.56 -2.80 5.77
C HIS A 226 7.10 -1.95 6.93
N ALA A 227 6.27 -1.57 7.90
CA ALA A 227 6.68 -0.80 9.07
C ALA A 227 7.57 -1.61 10.02
N GLU A 228 7.30 -2.91 10.21
CA GLU A 228 8.19 -3.82 10.95
C GLU A 228 9.57 -3.95 10.29
N LEU A 229 9.61 -3.97 8.96
CA LEU A 229 10.82 -4.00 8.15
C LEU A 229 11.38 -2.59 7.86
N HIS A 230 11.14 -1.64 8.73
CA HIS A 230 11.39 -0.20 8.51
C HIS A 230 12.81 0.15 8.04
N ARG A 231 13.84 -0.63 8.41
CA ARG A 231 15.24 -0.43 7.96
C ARG A 231 15.46 -0.96 6.55
N ASP A 232 14.86 -2.10 6.22
CA ASP A 232 15.02 -2.73 4.91
C ASP A 232 14.14 -2.09 3.83
N TYR A 233 13.00 -1.53 4.21
CA TYR A 233 12.06 -0.92 3.27
C TYR A 233 12.70 0.16 2.36
N PRO A 234 13.34 1.23 2.87
CA PRO A 234 13.99 2.22 2.02
C PRO A 234 15.21 1.66 1.26
N GLU A 235 15.92 0.68 1.82
CA GLU A 235 17.05 0.06 1.15
C GLU A 235 16.61 -0.80 -0.05
N ALA A 236 15.52 -1.57 0.10
CA ALA A 236 14.96 -2.37 -0.98
C ALA A 236 14.40 -1.48 -2.11
N LEU A 237 13.74 -0.36 -1.76
CA LEU A 237 13.30 0.66 -2.72
C LEU A 237 14.48 1.27 -3.50
N ARG A 238 15.53 1.69 -2.80
CA ARG A 238 16.73 2.26 -3.46
C ARG A 238 17.40 1.23 -4.36
N ALA A 239 17.45 -0.04 -3.95
CA ALA A 239 18.00 -1.11 -4.77
C ALA A 239 17.20 -1.29 -6.08
N TYR A 240 15.87 -1.16 -6.02
CA TYR A 240 15.03 -1.15 -7.23
C TYR A 240 15.33 0.06 -8.12
N VAL A 241 15.37 1.27 -7.54
CA VAL A 241 15.65 2.51 -8.29
C VAL A 241 17.03 2.49 -8.94
N ALA A 242 18.04 1.88 -8.28
CA ALA A 242 19.35 1.67 -8.87
C ALA A 242 19.34 0.71 -10.07
N GLY A 243 18.27 -0.09 -10.22
CA GLY A 243 18.02 -0.93 -11.38
C GLY A 243 18.64 -2.31 -11.31
N GLY A 244 18.34 -3.10 -12.34
CA GLY A 244 18.86 -4.45 -12.52
C GLY A 244 18.04 -5.56 -11.82
N PRO A 245 18.25 -6.82 -12.25
CA PRO A 245 17.45 -7.95 -11.76
C PRO A 245 17.57 -8.19 -10.26
N SER A 246 18.74 -7.94 -9.65
CA SER A 246 18.96 -8.11 -8.22
C SER A 246 18.18 -7.09 -7.38
N GLY A 247 18.08 -5.84 -7.85
CA GLY A 247 17.27 -4.81 -7.18
C GLY A 247 15.78 -5.16 -7.22
N VAL A 248 15.29 -5.62 -8.37
CA VAL A 248 13.93 -6.10 -8.53
C VAL A 248 13.65 -7.30 -7.62
N ALA A 249 14.53 -8.30 -7.61
CA ALA A 249 14.40 -9.48 -6.75
C ALA A 249 14.33 -9.10 -5.27
N ARG A 250 15.26 -8.24 -4.80
CA ARG A 250 15.28 -7.75 -3.41
C ARG A 250 13.97 -7.09 -3.03
N TRP A 251 13.43 -6.23 -3.90
CA TRP A 251 12.17 -5.55 -3.66
C TRP A 251 10.99 -6.52 -3.57
N VAL A 252 10.87 -7.46 -4.51
CA VAL A 252 9.76 -8.43 -4.51
C VAL A 252 9.82 -9.33 -3.28
N VAL A 253 11.01 -9.79 -2.88
CA VAL A 253 11.22 -10.57 -1.65
C VAL A 253 10.81 -9.76 -0.42
N HIS A 254 11.21 -8.49 -0.33
CA HIS A 254 10.79 -7.59 0.75
C HIS A 254 9.25 -7.49 0.82
N CYS A 255 8.57 -7.24 -0.31
CA CYS A 255 7.11 -7.16 -0.34
C CYS A 255 6.44 -8.47 0.07
N ALA A 256 6.96 -9.61 -0.37
CA ALA A 256 6.47 -10.93 0.01
C ALA A 256 6.58 -11.14 1.53
N THR A 257 7.71 -10.76 2.11
CA THR A 257 7.93 -10.81 3.57
C THR A 257 6.95 -9.89 4.31
N ALA A 258 6.73 -8.68 3.80
CA ALA A 258 5.76 -7.74 4.37
C ALA A 258 4.32 -8.29 4.33
N VAL A 259 3.93 -8.96 3.24
CA VAL A 259 2.62 -9.66 3.15
C VAL A 259 2.52 -10.78 4.17
N SER A 260 3.58 -11.58 4.38
CA SER A 260 3.62 -12.64 5.40
C SER A 260 3.43 -12.07 6.82
N LEU A 261 4.12 -10.97 7.13
CA LEU A 261 4.01 -10.28 8.42
C LEU A 261 2.61 -9.68 8.60
N GLY A 262 2.07 -9.04 7.56
CA GLY A 262 0.70 -8.51 7.56
C GLY A 262 -0.37 -9.59 7.75
N ALA A 263 -0.13 -10.80 7.24
CA ALA A 263 -1.02 -11.94 7.50
C ALA A 263 -0.93 -12.44 8.96
N ARG A 264 0.25 -12.42 9.57
CA ARG A 264 0.44 -12.73 11.00
C ARG A 264 -0.28 -11.71 11.89
N GLU A 265 -0.22 -10.43 11.52
CA GLU A 265 -0.97 -9.37 12.19
C GLU A 265 -2.48 -9.62 12.11
N GLY A 266 -3.01 -9.96 10.92
CA GLY A 266 -4.43 -10.34 10.76
C GLY A 266 -4.83 -11.56 11.60
N LEU A 267 -3.94 -12.55 11.75
CA LEU A 267 -4.15 -13.68 12.66
C LEU A 267 -4.22 -13.23 14.12
N ALA A 268 -3.35 -12.33 14.55
CA ALA A 268 -3.39 -11.78 15.91
C ALA A 268 -4.71 -11.03 16.19
N VAL A 269 -5.22 -10.28 15.21
CA VAL A 269 -6.56 -9.66 15.28
C VAL A 269 -7.67 -10.71 15.42
N CYS A 270 -7.65 -11.75 14.57
CA CYS A 270 -8.64 -12.83 14.69
C CYS A 270 -8.62 -13.48 16.07
N GLU A 271 -7.44 -13.74 16.63
CA GLU A 271 -7.29 -14.33 17.96
C GLU A 271 -7.75 -13.38 19.08
N ALA A 272 -7.55 -12.06 18.92
CA ALA A 272 -8.03 -11.06 19.86
C ALA A 272 -9.57 -11.02 19.88
N ILE A 273 -10.20 -10.95 18.70
CA ILE A 273 -11.66 -10.98 18.55
C ILE A 273 -12.24 -12.28 19.15
N ARG A 274 -11.60 -13.43 18.90
CA ARG A 274 -12.01 -14.71 19.49
C ARG A 274 -12.03 -14.71 21.01
N ARG A 275 -11.12 -13.97 21.64
CA ARG A 275 -11.04 -13.86 23.11
C ARG A 275 -11.94 -12.77 23.69
N GLY A 276 -12.64 -11.98 22.85
CA GLY A 276 -13.43 -10.83 23.29
C GLY A 276 -12.57 -9.64 23.74
N GLN A 277 -11.38 -9.50 23.16
CA GLN A 277 -10.38 -8.47 23.48
C GLN A 277 -10.21 -7.44 22.35
N SER A 278 -11.20 -7.29 21.49
CA SER A 278 -11.20 -6.30 20.40
C SER A 278 -11.74 -4.94 20.85
#